data_041b48baf1afbe3c2bbf7c56d834e7b4
#
_entry.id   041b48baf1afbe3c2bbf7c56d834e7b4
#
_cell.length_a   1.000
_cell.length_b   1.000
_cell.length_c   1.000
_cell.angle_alpha   90.00
_cell.angle_beta   90.00
_cell.angle_gamma   90.00
#
_symmetry.space_group_name_H-M   'P 1'
#
loop_
_entity.id
_entity.type
_entity.pdbx_description
1 polymer ?
#
loop_
_entity_poly.entity_id
_entity_poly.type
_entity_poly.pdbx_seq_one_letter_code
_entity_poly.pdbx_strand_id
1 'polypeptide(L)'
;MERNQITREDILNNILDFLASQISSLTNPTNIANALTSMRGEKIHSALVSNYITHTKDSFLISMVKRYDIKGKSYFEYPNKYYYVDVGLRNARLNYRQFDPGHIMENIIYIELLRRGYSVDVGVVTDRTARKNTQREIDFVVNDMDRKIYIQSAFQMENDRKVSSEKASLMLTKDFFKKIIVRLDIPHHFYDEDGIFHCNLIDLLLGRVELF
;
A
#
# COMPACT_ATOMS: atom_id res chain seq x y z
N MET A 1 -8.71 -25.24 -5.96
CA MET A 1 -9.12 -25.62 -4.60
C MET A 1 -8.48 -26.92 -4.15
N GLU A 2 -8.49 -27.96 -4.95
CA GLU A 2 -7.86 -29.26 -4.62
C GLU A 2 -6.37 -29.16 -4.26
N ARG A 3 -5.59 -28.36 -5.00
CA ARG A 3 -4.15 -28.17 -4.79
C ARG A 3 -3.79 -27.67 -3.37
N ASN A 4 -4.64 -26.85 -2.77
CA ASN A 4 -4.35 -26.16 -1.49
C ASN A 4 -5.25 -26.66 -0.35
N GLN A 5 -6.04 -27.74 -0.56
CA GLN A 5 -6.95 -28.34 0.43
C GLN A 5 -7.86 -27.29 1.11
N ILE A 6 -8.38 -26.32 0.33
CA ILE A 6 -9.29 -25.31 0.85
C ILE A 6 -10.63 -25.96 1.17
N THR A 7 -10.95 -26.06 2.46
CA THR A 7 -12.16 -26.70 2.98
C THR A 7 -13.31 -25.72 3.21
N ARG A 8 -13.01 -24.43 3.41
CA ARG A 8 -13.98 -23.36 3.71
C ARG A 8 -13.92 -22.29 2.63
N GLU A 9 -14.52 -22.57 1.48
CA GLU A 9 -14.58 -21.64 0.34
C GLU A 9 -15.32 -20.34 0.70
N ASP A 10 -16.35 -20.44 1.53
CA ASP A 10 -17.10 -19.32 2.06
C ASP A 10 -16.21 -18.34 2.85
N ILE A 11 -15.30 -18.85 3.66
CA ILE A 11 -14.34 -18.03 4.42
C ILE A 11 -13.30 -17.40 3.48
N LEU A 12 -12.79 -18.16 2.50
CA LEU A 12 -11.86 -17.62 1.51
C LEU A 12 -12.48 -16.44 0.76
N ASN A 13 -13.73 -16.59 0.30
CA ASN A 13 -14.45 -15.52 -0.39
C ASN A 13 -14.60 -14.28 0.51
N ASN A 14 -14.96 -14.45 1.78
CA ASN A 14 -15.07 -13.35 2.72
C ASN A 14 -13.71 -12.65 2.99
N ILE A 15 -12.61 -13.41 3.05
CA ILE A 15 -11.25 -12.83 3.17
C ILE A 15 -10.92 -11.98 1.95
N LEU A 16 -11.20 -12.50 0.74
CA LEU A 16 -10.95 -11.75 -0.50
C LEU A 16 -11.80 -10.48 -0.57
N ASP A 17 -13.08 -10.53 -0.19
CA ASP A 17 -13.95 -9.36 -0.15
C ASP A 17 -13.50 -8.34 0.90
N PHE A 18 -13.07 -8.81 2.07
CA PHE A 18 -12.49 -7.95 3.10
C PHE A 18 -11.24 -7.23 2.57
N LEU A 19 -10.28 -7.97 1.97
CA LEU A 19 -9.07 -7.38 1.41
C LEU A 19 -9.37 -6.44 0.24
N ALA A 20 -10.40 -6.73 -0.57
CA ALA A 20 -10.85 -5.83 -1.63
C ALA A 20 -11.41 -4.52 -1.07
N SER A 21 -12.18 -4.59 0.03
CA SER A 21 -12.76 -3.40 0.69
C SER A 21 -11.73 -2.58 1.47
N GLN A 22 -10.63 -3.20 1.91
CA GLN A 22 -9.54 -2.59 2.68
C GLN A 22 -8.24 -2.51 1.86
N ILE A 23 -8.37 -2.39 0.54
CA ILE A 23 -7.21 -2.29 -0.36
C ILE A 23 -6.26 -1.16 0.08
N SER A 24 -4.96 -1.40 0.04
CA SER A 24 -3.92 -0.44 0.45
C SER A 24 -3.97 -0.03 1.93
N SER A 25 -4.84 -0.63 2.74
CA SER A 25 -4.93 -0.33 4.18
C SER A 25 -4.14 -1.33 5.02
N LEU A 26 -3.63 -0.86 6.16
CA LEU A 26 -2.91 -1.71 7.09
C LEU A 26 -3.85 -2.70 7.79
N THR A 27 -3.58 -3.99 7.67
CA THR A 27 -4.32 -5.03 8.38
C THR A 27 -3.43 -6.24 8.74
N ASN A 28 -3.99 -7.16 9.49
CA ASN A 28 -3.33 -8.41 9.86
C ASN A 28 -4.35 -9.57 9.95
N PRO A 29 -3.90 -10.84 9.95
CA PRO A 29 -4.80 -11.99 10.01
C PRO A 29 -5.73 -11.97 11.23
N THR A 30 -5.32 -11.43 12.37
CA THR A 30 -6.16 -11.34 13.58
C THR A 30 -7.30 -10.34 13.39
N ASN A 31 -7.03 -9.17 12.83
CA ASN A 31 -8.05 -8.17 12.55
C ASN A 31 -9.10 -8.70 11.56
N ILE A 32 -8.64 -9.38 10.51
CA ILE A 32 -9.53 -10.02 9.53
C ILE A 32 -10.37 -11.09 10.21
N ALA A 33 -9.76 -11.98 11.00
CA ALA A 33 -10.47 -13.04 11.73
C ALA A 33 -11.54 -12.47 12.67
N ASN A 34 -11.24 -11.39 13.40
CA ASN A 34 -12.19 -10.72 14.29
C ASN A 34 -13.37 -10.11 13.50
N ALA A 35 -13.10 -9.44 12.38
CA ALA A 35 -14.13 -8.87 11.52
C ALA A 35 -15.06 -9.96 10.98
N LEU A 36 -14.50 -11.06 10.46
CA LEU A 36 -15.27 -12.19 9.96
C LEU A 36 -16.06 -12.90 11.06
N THR A 37 -15.49 -13.07 12.26
CA THR A 37 -16.17 -13.63 13.43
C THR A 37 -17.40 -12.79 13.78
N SER A 38 -17.25 -11.45 13.84
CA SER A 38 -18.38 -10.55 14.11
C SER A 38 -19.46 -10.58 13.03
N MET A 39 -19.06 -10.67 11.77
CA MET A 39 -19.99 -10.71 10.63
C MET A 39 -20.80 -12.01 10.58
N ARG A 40 -20.17 -13.15 10.90
CA ARG A 40 -20.75 -14.49 10.71
C ARG A 40 -21.37 -15.08 11.96
N GLY A 41 -21.04 -14.54 13.15
CA GLY A 41 -21.48 -15.12 14.42
C GLY A 41 -20.81 -16.46 14.77
N GLU A 42 -19.77 -16.87 14.04
CA GLU A 42 -18.97 -18.06 14.30
C GLU A 42 -17.49 -17.69 14.47
N LYS A 43 -16.78 -18.40 15.34
CA LYS A 43 -15.37 -18.12 15.64
C LYS A 43 -14.47 -18.48 14.45
N ILE A 44 -13.80 -17.49 13.87
CA ILE A 44 -12.80 -17.66 12.83
C ILE A 44 -11.41 -17.50 13.45
N HIS A 45 -10.51 -18.48 13.23
CA HIS A 45 -9.17 -18.46 13.78
C HIS A 45 -8.20 -17.71 12.83
N SER A 46 -7.34 -16.88 13.38
CA SER A 46 -6.34 -16.12 12.61
C SER A 46 -5.37 -17.01 11.84
N ALA A 47 -5.08 -18.22 12.33
CA ALA A 47 -4.27 -19.20 11.63
C ALA A 47 -4.89 -19.63 10.29
N LEU A 48 -6.23 -19.86 10.24
CA LEU A 48 -6.94 -20.15 9.01
C LEU A 48 -6.86 -18.99 8.03
N VAL A 49 -7.08 -17.77 8.53
CA VAL A 49 -6.97 -16.54 7.71
C VAL A 49 -5.55 -16.40 7.13
N SER A 50 -4.52 -16.61 7.96
CA SER A 50 -3.13 -16.55 7.53
C SER A 50 -2.81 -17.56 6.41
N ASN A 51 -3.29 -18.80 6.54
CA ASN A 51 -3.12 -19.83 5.52
C ASN A 51 -3.81 -19.44 4.21
N TYR A 52 -5.05 -18.93 4.26
CA TYR A 52 -5.78 -18.54 3.06
C TYR A 52 -5.16 -17.31 2.38
N ILE A 53 -4.64 -16.35 3.15
CA ILE A 53 -3.85 -15.24 2.60
C ILE A 53 -2.61 -15.77 1.87
N THR A 54 -1.91 -16.76 2.45
CA THR A 54 -0.76 -17.38 1.80
C THR A 54 -1.14 -18.01 0.46
N HIS A 55 -2.20 -18.81 0.42
CA HIS A 55 -2.67 -19.42 -0.83
C HIS A 55 -3.10 -18.39 -1.87
N THR A 56 -3.70 -17.28 -1.43
CA THR A 56 -4.11 -16.19 -2.32
C THR A 56 -2.91 -15.45 -2.90
N LYS A 57 -1.85 -15.25 -2.12
CA LYS A 57 -0.56 -14.71 -2.59
C LYS A 57 0.10 -15.67 -3.60
N ASP A 58 0.17 -16.96 -3.27
CA ASP A 58 0.78 -17.99 -4.13
C ASP A 58 0.03 -18.16 -5.46
N SER A 59 -1.23 -17.72 -5.50
CA SER A 59 -2.07 -17.69 -6.70
C SER A 59 -1.97 -16.37 -7.47
N PHE A 60 -1.11 -15.43 -7.04
CA PHE A 60 -0.93 -14.10 -7.64
C PHE A 60 -2.22 -13.26 -7.74
N LEU A 61 -3.19 -13.48 -6.84
CA LEU A 61 -4.40 -12.65 -6.77
C LEU A 61 -4.17 -11.38 -5.97
N ILE A 62 -3.37 -11.51 -4.91
CA ILE A 62 -2.96 -10.38 -4.06
C ILE A 62 -1.45 -10.40 -3.85
N SER A 63 -0.90 -9.23 -3.56
CA SER A 63 0.45 -9.04 -3.04
C SER A 63 0.39 -8.52 -1.61
N MET A 64 1.30 -8.98 -0.76
CA MET A 64 1.44 -8.52 0.63
C MET A 64 2.76 -7.78 0.79
N VAL A 65 2.69 -6.56 1.29
CA VAL A 65 3.86 -5.70 1.49
C VAL A 65 4.09 -5.47 2.97
N LYS A 66 5.32 -5.70 3.40
CA LYS A 66 5.74 -5.49 4.79
C LYS A 66 6.04 -4.02 5.05
N ARG A 67 5.89 -3.62 6.30
CA ARG A 67 6.34 -2.33 6.79
C ARG A 67 7.83 -2.39 7.14
N TYR A 68 8.56 -1.38 6.71
CA TYR A 68 9.99 -1.23 6.94
C TYR A 68 10.28 0.04 7.75
N ASP A 69 10.88 -0.11 8.93
CA ASP A 69 11.38 1.04 9.71
C ASP A 69 12.62 1.61 9.01
N ILE A 70 12.48 2.78 8.41
CA ILE A 70 13.54 3.42 7.61
C ILE A 70 14.76 3.75 8.48
N LYS A 71 14.56 4.16 9.73
CA LYS A 71 15.64 4.52 10.67
C LYS A 71 16.15 3.32 11.45
N GLY A 72 15.26 2.44 11.89
CA GLY A 72 15.61 1.20 12.60
C GLY A 72 16.17 0.11 11.71
N LYS A 73 16.01 0.25 10.38
CA LYS A 73 16.48 -0.72 9.36
C LYS A 73 15.97 -2.14 9.63
N SER A 74 14.71 -2.25 10.03
CA SER A 74 14.07 -3.52 10.38
C SER A 74 12.66 -3.62 9.83
N TYR A 75 12.21 -4.86 9.61
CA TYR A 75 10.85 -5.12 9.17
C TYR A 75 9.92 -5.34 10.35
N PHE A 76 8.69 -4.84 10.23
CA PHE A 76 7.60 -5.23 11.12
C PHE A 76 6.97 -6.52 10.60
N GLU A 77 6.59 -7.41 11.51
CA GLU A 77 5.84 -8.59 11.14
C GLU A 77 4.41 -8.23 10.74
N TYR A 78 3.77 -7.36 11.51
CA TYR A 78 2.41 -6.87 11.31
C TYR A 78 2.28 -5.41 11.81
N PRO A 79 1.23 -4.67 11.36
CA PRO A 79 0.34 -4.98 10.24
C PRO A 79 1.03 -4.81 8.88
N ASN A 80 0.44 -5.41 7.84
CA ASN A 80 0.92 -5.31 6.45
C ASN A 80 -0.13 -4.64 5.57
N LYS A 81 0.29 -4.13 4.39
CA LYS A 81 -0.64 -3.72 3.32
C LYS A 81 -0.85 -4.85 2.32
N TYR A 82 -2.04 -4.87 1.74
CA TYR A 82 -2.41 -5.84 0.72
C TYR A 82 -2.91 -5.10 -0.52
N TYR A 83 -2.41 -5.52 -1.68
CA TYR A 83 -2.74 -4.96 -2.98
C TYR A 83 -3.29 -6.06 -3.88
N TYR A 84 -4.33 -5.75 -4.64
CA TYR A 84 -4.79 -6.63 -5.69
C TYR A 84 -3.89 -6.50 -6.92
N VAL A 85 -3.50 -7.63 -7.51
CA VAL A 85 -2.69 -7.63 -8.75
C VAL A 85 -3.48 -7.05 -9.93
N ASP A 86 -4.81 -7.18 -9.88
CA ASP A 86 -5.74 -6.62 -10.86
C ASP A 86 -6.85 -5.82 -10.16
N VAL A 87 -6.89 -4.51 -10.43
CA VAL A 87 -7.92 -3.61 -9.86
C VAL A 87 -9.31 -3.92 -10.41
N GLY A 88 -9.42 -4.42 -11.64
CA GLY A 88 -10.70 -4.86 -12.22
C GLY A 88 -11.28 -6.04 -11.45
N LEU A 89 -10.43 -7.01 -11.09
CA LEU A 89 -10.84 -8.12 -10.23
C LEU A 89 -11.28 -7.65 -8.83
N ARG A 90 -10.52 -6.73 -8.22
CA ARG A 90 -10.93 -6.08 -6.94
C ARG A 90 -12.31 -5.43 -7.05
N ASN A 91 -12.54 -4.65 -8.08
CA ASN A 91 -13.80 -3.94 -8.28
C ASN A 91 -14.96 -4.90 -8.55
N ALA A 92 -14.74 -5.95 -9.35
CA ALA A 92 -15.74 -6.99 -9.62
C ALA A 92 -16.16 -7.71 -8.34
N ARG A 93 -15.23 -8.05 -7.43
CA ARG A 93 -15.56 -8.66 -6.14
C ARG A 93 -16.49 -7.81 -5.29
N LEU A 94 -16.39 -6.49 -5.38
CA LEU A 94 -17.23 -5.53 -4.66
C LEU A 94 -18.46 -5.07 -5.47
N ASN A 95 -18.75 -5.74 -6.58
CA ASN A 95 -19.85 -5.39 -7.49
C ASN A 95 -19.80 -3.91 -7.91
N TYR A 96 -18.57 -3.32 -8.04
CA TYR A 96 -18.33 -1.93 -8.40
C TYR A 96 -19.02 -0.89 -7.47
N ARG A 97 -19.35 -1.28 -6.23
CA ARG A 97 -20.09 -0.41 -5.29
C ARG A 97 -19.20 0.47 -4.45
N GLN A 98 -17.95 0.09 -4.25
CA GLN A 98 -17.00 0.83 -3.43
C GLN A 98 -15.96 1.50 -4.33
N PHE A 99 -16.08 2.80 -4.46
CA PHE A 99 -15.13 3.64 -5.19
C PHE A 99 -14.27 4.40 -4.20
N ASP A 100 -13.00 4.06 -4.12
CA ASP A 100 -12.01 4.69 -3.28
C ASP A 100 -10.79 5.09 -4.13
N PRO A 101 -10.82 6.27 -4.78
CA PRO A 101 -9.83 6.63 -5.78
C PRO A 101 -8.41 6.74 -5.22
N GLY A 102 -8.25 7.15 -3.96
CA GLY A 102 -6.94 7.26 -3.31
C GLY A 102 -6.26 5.89 -3.17
N HIS A 103 -6.96 4.94 -2.56
CA HIS A 103 -6.44 3.59 -2.36
C HIS A 103 -6.29 2.81 -3.67
N ILE A 104 -7.19 3.03 -4.64
CA ILE A 104 -7.07 2.44 -5.98
C ILE A 104 -5.82 2.98 -6.68
N MET A 105 -5.58 4.30 -6.61
CA MET A 105 -4.38 4.91 -7.18
C MET A 105 -3.10 4.36 -6.55
N GLU A 106 -3.08 4.23 -5.23
CA GLU A 106 -1.94 3.63 -4.52
C GLU A 106 -1.69 2.19 -4.99
N ASN A 107 -2.75 1.37 -5.13
CA ASN A 107 -2.63 0.02 -5.68
C ASN A 107 -2.07 0.00 -7.11
N ILE A 108 -2.51 0.91 -7.97
CA ILE A 108 -2.02 1.03 -9.35
C ILE A 108 -0.54 1.37 -9.37
N ILE A 109 -0.11 2.34 -8.55
CA ILE A 109 1.31 2.72 -8.42
C ILE A 109 2.13 1.52 -7.97
N TYR A 110 1.67 0.79 -6.95
CA TYR A 110 2.35 -0.40 -6.46
C TYR A 110 2.58 -1.44 -7.57
N ILE A 111 1.53 -1.77 -8.34
CA ILE A 111 1.64 -2.74 -9.44
C ILE A 111 2.60 -2.24 -10.53
N GLU A 112 2.57 -0.95 -10.85
CA GLU A 112 3.50 -0.36 -11.82
C GLU A 112 4.96 -0.46 -11.34
N LEU A 113 5.23 -0.21 -10.06
CA LEU A 113 6.56 -0.36 -9.49
C LEU A 113 7.08 -1.81 -9.59
N LEU A 114 6.22 -2.79 -9.29
CA LEU A 114 6.56 -4.21 -9.45
C LEU A 114 6.78 -4.58 -10.93
N ARG A 115 5.95 -4.06 -11.85
CA ARG A 115 6.09 -4.30 -13.29
C ARG A 115 7.43 -3.79 -13.82
N ARG A 116 7.97 -2.74 -13.23
CA ARG A 116 9.32 -2.22 -13.54
C ARG A 116 10.45 -3.03 -12.89
N GLY A 117 10.13 -4.06 -12.11
CA GLY A 117 11.11 -4.94 -11.47
C GLY A 117 11.68 -4.43 -10.16
N TYR A 118 11.09 -3.39 -9.55
CA TYR A 118 11.57 -2.83 -8.31
C TYR A 118 11.15 -3.65 -7.09
N SER A 119 11.96 -3.60 -6.03
CA SER A 119 11.58 -4.07 -4.70
C SER A 119 10.88 -2.95 -3.94
N VAL A 120 9.70 -3.24 -3.37
CA VAL A 120 8.83 -2.24 -2.77
C VAL A 120 8.42 -2.65 -1.36
N ASP A 121 8.64 -1.74 -0.41
CA ASP A 121 8.20 -1.85 0.99
C ASP A 121 7.32 -0.66 1.36
N VAL A 122 6.50 -0.80 2.42
CA VAL A 122 5.82 0.33 3.05
C VAL A 122 6.76 0.95 4.07
N GLY A 123 7.06 2.24 3.94
CA GLY A 123 7.98 2.94 4.83
C GLY A 123 7.31 3.35 6.15
N VAL A 124 8.08 3.27 7.24
CA VAL A 124 7.68 3.82 8.54
C VAL A 124 8.76 4.76 9.04
N VAL A 125 8.37 5.98 9.42
CA VAL A 125 9.21 6.95 10.10
C VAL A 125 8.57 7.37 11.41
N THR A 126 9.38 7.56 12.46
CA THR A 126 8.90 8.01 13.75
C THR A 126 9.09 9.52 13.89
N ASP A 127 7.99 10.23 14.06
CA ASP A 127 7.98 11.63 14.41
C ASP A 127 8.21 11.75 15.94
N ARG A 128 9.36 12.28 16.32
CA ARG A 128 9.76 12.51 17.72
C ARG A 128 9.53 13.95 18.18
N THR A 129 9.02 14.80 17.30
CA THR A 129 8.75 16.22 17.62
C THR A 129 7.39 16.41 18.27
N ALA A 130 6.47 15.46 18.07
CA ALA A 130 5.19 15.45 18.75
C ALA A 130 5.32 15.06 20.23
N ARG A 131 4.35 15.47 21.08
CA ARG A 131 4.33 15.12 22.53
C ARG A 131 4.40 13.62 22.81
N LYS A 132 3.98 12.78 21.85
CA LYS A 132 4.16 11.32 21.85
C LYS A 132 4.80 10.94 20.52
N ASN A 133 5.73 9.99 20.56
CA ASN A 133 6.29 9.40 19.36
C ASN A 133 5.16 8.88 18.46
N THR A 134 5.00 9.47 17.28
CA THR A 134 3.97 9.09 16.35
C THR A 134 4.62 8.45 15.11
N GLN A 135 4.17 7.26 14.74
CA GLN A 135 4.60 6.66 13.47
C GLN A 135 3.84 7.32 12.32
N ARG A 136 4.58 7.70 11.28
CA ARG A 136 4.04 8.14 9.99
C ARG A 136 4.44 7.15 8.91
N GLU A 137 3.55 6.97 7.97
CA GLU A 137 3.74 6.08 6.84
C GLU A 137 4.31 6.83 5.64
N ILE A 138 5.16 6.14 4.89
CA ILE A 138 5.53 6.47 3.50
C ILE A 138 5.00 5.32 2.66
N ASP A 139 4.15 5.61 1.68
CA ASP A 139 3.45 4.57 0.95
C ASP A 139 4.41 3.56 0.33
N PHE A 140 5.52 4.05 -0.26
CA PHE A 140 6.50 3.14 -0.86
C PHE A 140 7.94 3.56 -0.57
N VAL A 141 8.73 2.61 -0.10
CA VAL A 141 10.19 2.60 -0.14
C VAL A 141 10.59 1.71 -1.30
N VAL A 142 11.10 2.30 -2.36
CA VAL A 142 11.42 1.60 -3.61
C VAL A 142 12.93 1.43 -3.70
N ASN A 143 13.35 0.19 -3.88
CA ASN A 143 14.76 -0.15 -4.02
C ASN A 143 15.01 -0.76 -5.41
N ASP A 144 16.11 -0.32 -6.04
CA ASP A 144 16.64 -0.85 -7.28
C ASP A 144 18.15 -1.01 -7.11
N MET A 145 18.60 -2.22 -6.80
CA MET A 145 19.99 -2.55 -6.45
C MET A 145 20.50 -1.70 -5.28
N ASP A 146 21.39 -0.74 -5.54
CA ASP A 146 21.99 0.19 -4.57
C ASP A 146 21.26 1.53 -4.47
N ARG A 147 20.25 1.75 -5.31
CA ARG A 147 19.44 2.98 -5.35
C ARG A 147 18.18 2.85 -4.54
N LYS A 148 17.79 3.92 -3.88
CA LYS A 148 16.57 4.02 -3.08
C LYS A 148 15.85 5.32 -3.35
N ILE A 149 14.52 5.24 -3.39
CA ILE A 149 13.64 6.42 -3.44
C ILE A 149 12.46 6.22 -2.51
N TYR A 150 11.80 7.33 -2.15
CA TYR A 150 10.57 7.35 -1.37
C TYR A 150 9.44 7.90 -2.22
N ILE A 151 8.30 7.22 -2.22
CA ILE A 151 7.13 7.65 -2.99
C ILE A 151 5.92 7.75 -2.07
N GLN A 152 5.19 8.85 -2.19
CA GLN A 152 3.88 9.07 -1.60
C GLN A 152 2.84 9.15 -2.72
N SER A 153 1.68 8.53 -2.51
CA SER A 153 0.53 8.57 -3.42
C SER A 153 -0.47 9.62 -2.94
N ALA A 154 -0.72 10.65 -3.72
CA ALA A 154 -1.68 11.70 -3.38
C ALA A 154 -2.66 11.91 -4.54
N PHE A 155 -3.88 11.37 -4.43
CA PHE A 155 -4.90 11.50 -5.49
C PHE A 155 -5.16 12.95 -5.87
N GLN A 156 -5.33 13.81 -4.87
CA GLN A 156 -5.49 15.26 -5.01
C GLN A 156 -4.89 15.97 -3.79
N MET A 157 -4.27 17.13 -4.02
CA MET A 157 -3.70 17.97 -2.96
C MET A 157 -4.37 19.35 -2.98
N GLU A 158 -5.64 19.39 -2.58
CA GLU A 158 -6.55 20.54 -2.78
C GLU A 158 -6.23 21.78 -1.92
N ASN A 159 -5.44 21.61 -0.84
CA ASN A 159 -5.12 22.69 0.08
C ASN A 159 -3.77 22.49 0.78
N ASP A 160 -3.22 23.57 1.34
CA ASP A 160 -1.90 23.59 2.00
C ASP A 160 -1.79 22.60 3.16
N ARG A 161 -2.88 22.34 3.87
CA ARG A 161 -2.89 21.37 4.98
C ARG A 161 -2.68 19.95 4.47
N LYS A 162 -3.30 19.58 3.35
CA LYS A 162 -3.12 18.27 2.72
C LYS A 162 -1.71 18.15 2.14
N VAL A 163 -1.23 19.21 1.46
CA VAL A 163 0.16 19.29 0.97
C VAL A 163 1.15 19.04 2.11
N SER A 164 1.03 19.75 3.22
CA SER A 164 1.90 19.60 4.38
C SER A 164 1.82 18.20 5.00
N SER A 165 0.63 17.59 5.03
CA SER A 165 0.43 16.25 5.57
C SER A 165 1.15 15.19 4.74
N GLU A 166 1.00 15.24 3.40
CA GLU A 166 1.63 14.28 2.48
C GLU A 166 3.18 14.43 2.48
N LYS A 167 3.69 15.65 2.59
CA LYS A 167 5.13 15.92 2.68
C LYS A 167 5.74 15.51 4.03
N ALA A 168 4.95 15.53 5.10
CA ALA A 168 5.46 15.39 6.47
C ALA A 168 6.22 14.08 6.71
N SER A 169 5.75 12.96 6.17
CA SER A 169 6.41 11.65 6.30
C SER A 169 7.75 11.63 5.55
N LEU A 170 7.77 12.17 4.33
CA LEU A 170 8.96 12.25 3.49
C LEU A 170 10.06 13.12 4.13
N MET A 171 9.69 14.26 4.71
CA MET A 171 10.62 15.17 5.36
C MET A 171 11.24 14.60 6.64
N LEU A 172 10.57 13.66 7.31
CA LEU A 172 11.07 12.99 8.51
C LEU A 172 12.17 11.96 8.23
N THR A 173 12.40 11.53 7.00
CA THR A 173 13.50 10.60 6.67
C THR A 173 14.86 11.19 6.99
N LYS A 174 15.03 12.50 6.77
CA LYS A 174 16.27 13.28 7.01
C LYS A 174 17.49 12.69 6.30
N ASP A 175 17.28 12.13 5.12
CA ASP A 175 18.31 11.63 4.22
C ASP A 175 18.20 12.30 2.84
N PHE A 176 19.15 11.99 1.95
CA PHE A 176 19.27 12.61 0.63
C PHE A 176 18.68 11.78 -0.51
N PHE A 177 17.97 10.68 -0.18
CA PHE A 177 17.31 9.90 -1.20
C PHE A 177 16.16 10.70 -1.84
N LYS A 178 15.98 10.49 -3.14
CA LYS A 178 14.94 11.18 -3.92
C LYS A 178 13.56 10.91 -3.31
N LYS A 179 12.78 11.97 -3.17
CA LYS A 179 11.41 11.96 -2.64
C LYS A 179 10.46 12.35 -3.74
N ILE A 180 9.43 11.55 -3.93
CA ILE A 180 8.46 11.71 -5.01
C ILE A 180 7.06 11.71 -4.42
N ILE A 181 6.21 12.63 -4.88
CA ILE A 181 4.76 12.57 -4.69
C ILE A 181 4.12 12.32 -6.05
N VAL A 182 3.48 11.17 -6.21
CA VAL A 182 2.71 10.86 -7.41
C VAL A 182 1.30 11.43 -7.25
N ARG A 183 0.87 12.22 -8.24
CA ARG A 183 -0.40 12.97 -8.20
C ARG A 183 -1.20 12.75 -9.49
N LEU A 184 -2.52 12.87 -9.40
CA LEU A 184 -3.40 12.87 -10.58
C LEU A 184 -3.83 14.29 -10.98
N ASP A 185 -3.80 15.23 -10.04
CA ASP A 185 -4.35 16.60 -10.19
C ASP A 185 -3.36 17.62 -10.78
N ILE A 186 -2.20 17.20 -11.27
CA ILE A 186 -1.20 18.09 -11.89
C ILE A 186 -1.05 17.77 -13.38
N PRO A 187 -0.95 18.78 -14.27
CA PRO A 187 -0.75 18.57 -15.70
C PRO A 187 0.71 18.23 -16.07
N HIS A 188 1.68 18.71 -15.28
CA HIS A 188 3.10 18.55 -15.52
C HIS A 188 3.85 18.23 -14.24
N HIS A 189 4.96 17.52 -14.35
CA HIS A 189 5.84 17.26 -13.22
C HIS A 189 6.73 18.48 -12.91
N PHE A 190 7.07 18.63 -11.64
CA PHE A 190 7.93 19.72 -11.16
C PHE A 190 8.62 19.36 -9.84
N TYR A 191 9.65 20.10 -9.46
CA TYR A 191 10.23 20.07 -8.12
C TYR A 191 9.65 21.21 -7.29
N ASP A 192 9.29 20.93 -6.05
CA ASP A 192 8.89 21.98 -5.12
C ASP A 192 10.09 22.59 -4.37
N GLU A 193 9.81 23.54 -3.47
CA GLU A 193 10.80 24.25 -2.65
C GLU A 193 11.58 23.36 -1.68
N ASP A 194 11.03 22.19 -1.30
CA ASP A 194 11.68 21.19 -0.45
C ASP A 194 12.49 20.18 -1.26
N GLY A 195 12.55 20.33 -2.59
CA GLY A 195 13.23 19.40 -3.51
C GLY A 195 12.48 18.08 -3.71
N ILE A 196 11.19 18.03 -3.39
CA ILE A 196 10.34 16.88 -3.64
C ILE A 196 9.86 16.92 -5.10
N PHE A 197 10.00 15.81 -5.81
CA PHE A 197 9.54 15.68 -7.18
C PHE A 197 8.06 15.33 -7.24
N HIS A 198 7.24 16.20 -7.77
CA HIS A 198 5.83 15.96 -8.04
C HIS A 198 5.67 15.36 -9.43
N CYS A 199 5.16 14.14 -9.50
CA CYS A 199 5.03 13.35 -10.72
C CYS A 199 3.56 13.15 -11.07
N ASN A 200 3.19 13.41 -12.34
CA ASN A 200 1.85 13.07 -12.83
C ASN A 200 1.71 11.54 -12.94
N LEU A 201 0.61 10.99 -12.43
CA LEU A 201 0.33 9.55 -12.45
C LEU A 201 0.32 8.99 -13.88
N ILE A 202 -0.33 9.68 -14.82
CA ILE A 202 -0.45 9.18 -16.19
C ILE A 202 0.92 9.12 -16.88
N ASP A 203 1.76 10.12 -16.67
CA ASP A 203 3.12 10.12 -17.21
C ASP A 203 3.99 9.02 -16.60
N LEU A 204 3.80 8.73 -15.29
CA LEU A 204 4.44 7.58 -14.65
C LEU A 204 4.00 6.27 -15.34
N LEU A 205 2.69 6.03 -15.48
CA LEU A 205 2.15 4.79 -16.06
C LEU A 205 2.53 4.60 -17.54
N LEU A 206 2.66 5.69 -18.29
CA LEU A 206 3.09 5.67 -19.69
C LEU A 206 4.61 5.55 -19.87
N GLY A 207 5.38 5.45 -18.78
CA GLY A 207 6.84 5.34 -18.86
C GLY A 207 7.55 6.61 -19.31
N ARG A 208 6.89 7.78 -19.22
CA ARG A 208 7.46 9.09 -19.60
C ARG A 208 8.35 9.70 -18.52
N VAL A 209 8.36 9.11 -17.34
CA VAL A 209 9.13 9.57 -16.18
C VAL A 209 10.00 8.46 -15.67
N GLU A 210 11.30 8.73 -15.56
CA GLU A 210 12.27 7.88 -14.89
C GLU A 210 12.28 8.19 -13.38
N LEU A 211 12.24 7.14 -12.57
CA LEU A 211 12.18 7.28 -11.12
C LEU A 211 13.57 7.45 -10.50
N PHE A 212 14.61 6.82 -11.08
CA PHE A 212 15.98 6.82 -10.59
C PHE A 212 16.91 7.64 -11.45
#